data_3cbfe3ff564c2417fdc34144682a370a
#
_entry.id   3cbfe3ff564c2417fdc34144682a370a
#
_cell.length_a   1.000
_cell.length_b   1.000
_cell.length_c   1.000
_cell.angle_alpha   90.00
_cell.angle_beta   90.00
_cell.angle_gamma   90.00
#
_symmetry.space_group_name_H-M   'P 1'
#
loop_
_entity.id
_entity.type
_entity.pdbx_description
1 polymer ?
#
loop_
_entity_poly.entity_id
_entity_poly.type
_entity_poly.pdbx_seq_one_letter_code
_entity_poly.pdbx_strand_id
1 'polypeptide(L)'
;KLYLYDNAELYYQDIELKAGIIILDYSINEVMAGRIPDSLGKLSQYPNFKQGQNEVNPDSLRYNFDTQKALIWNSKSEQSGMNVFASYTKKENDSVYYLKDAKVTTGGDFDTTDYYFRIRKGKLVPGGKIVTGFTNMYIADVPTPIALPFAYFPSSQKQQSGFLFPTIGESNNRGYYLQNGGYYLPISDFI
;
A
#
# COMPACT_ATOMS: atom_id res chain seq x y z
N LYS A 1 -10.68 -25.92 12.97
CA LYS A 1 -10.56 -25.06 11.76
C LYS A 1 -11.88 -25.02 11.03
N LEU A 2 -12.29 -23.86 10.58
CA LEU A 2 -13.43 -23.63 9.71
C LEU A 2 -12.92 -23.15 8.35
N TYR A 3 -13.46 -23.72 7.28
CA TYR A 3 -13.14 -23.35 5.89
C TYR A 3 -14.38 -22.74 5.25
N LEU A 4 -14.26 -21.52 4.76
CA LEU A 4 -15.26 -20.85 3.92
C LEU A 4 -14.67 -20.78 2.52
N TYR A 5 -15.44 -21.18 1.53
CA TYR A 5 -14.96 -21.32 0.15
C TYR A 5 -15.97 -20.72 -0.82
N ASP A 6 -15.46 -20.10 -1.87
CA ASP A 6 -16.21 -19.43 -2.95
C ASP A 6 -17.02 -18.22 -2.44
N ASN A 7 -16.59 -17.03 -2.81
CA ASN A 7 -17.16 -15.76 -2.34
C ASN A 7 -17.32 -15.72 -0.81
N ALA A 8 -16.29 -16.20 -0.10
CA ALA A 8 -16.31 -16.28 1.34
C ALA A 8 -16.33 -14.88 1.98
N GLU A 9 -17.18 -14.69 2.97
CA GLU A 9 -17.28 -13.45 3.73
C GLU A 9 -17.19 -13.72 5.22
N LEU A 10 -16.46 -12.84 5.93
CA LEU A 10 -16.31 -12.85 7.38
C LEU A 10 -16.49 -11.43 7.91
N TYR A 11 -17.36 -11.30 8.89
CA TYR A 11 -17.61 -10.04 9.60
C TYR A 11 -17.32 -10.25 11.09
N TYR A 12 -16.44 -9.43 11.63
CA TYR A 12 -16.09 -9.48 13.05
C TYR A 12 -15.74 -8.09 13.57
N GLN A 13 -16.54 -7.55 14.50
CA GLN A 13 -16.39 -6.18 15.01
C GLN A 13 -16.33 -5.13 13.87
N ASP A 14 -15.20 -4.45 13.70
CA ASP A 14 -14.92 -3.46 12.66
C ASP A 14 -14.22 -4.06 11.43
N ILE A 15 -14.05 -5.39 11.41
CA ILE A 15 -13.36 -6.12 10.34
C ILE A 15 -14.40 -6.70 9.38
N GLU A 16 -14.21 -6.40 8.10
CA GLU A 16 -14.87 -7.05 6.97
C GLU A 16 -13.80 -7.70 6.09
N LEU A 17 -13.94 -9.00 5.87
CA LEU A 17 -13.02 -9.78 5.05
C LEU A 17 -13.81 -10.57 4.01
N LYS A 18 -13.55 -10.32 2.74
CA LYS A 18 -14.10 -11.06 1.60
C LYS A 18 -12.94 -11.71 0.85
N ALA A 19 -13.09 -12.95 0.42
CA ALA A 19 -12.05 -13.66 -0.31
C ALA A 19 -12.59 -14.89 -1.04
N GLY A 20 -11.79 -15.49 -1.91
CA GLY A 20 -12.11 -16.77 -2.50
C GLY A 20 -12.11 -17.90 -1.48
N ILE A 21 -11.16 -17.87 -0.56
CA ILE A 21 -11.09 -18.82 0.56
C ILE A 21 -10.76 -18.07 1.85
N ILE A 22 -11.46 -18.40 2.93
CA ILE A 22 -11.17 -17.96 4.29
C ILE A 22 -11.04 -19.18 5.19
N ILE A 23 -9.95 -19.26 5.92
CA ILE A 23 -9.65 -20.34 6.86
C ILE A 23 -9.52 -19.75 8.25
N LEU A 24 -10.42 -20.13 9.15
CA LEU A 24 -10.38 -19.76 10.57
C LEU A 24 -9.76 -20.88 11.38
N ASP A 25 -8.71 -20.57 12.10
CA ASP A 25 -8.08 -21.47 13.05
C ASP A 25 -8.35 -21.01 14.47
N TYR A 26 -9.34 -21.59 15.12
CA TYR A 26 -9.74 -21.25 16.49
C TYR A 26 -8.68 -21.62 17.55
N SER A 27 -7.75 -22.53 17.22
CA SER A 27 -6.74 -22.96 18.19
C SER A 27 -5.67 -21.89 18.45
N ILE A 28 -5.48 -21.00 17.48
CA ILE A 28 -4.49 -19.91 17.51
C ILE A 28 -5.12 -18.54 17.23
N ASN A 29 -6.45 -18.48 17.19
CA ASN A 29 -7.24 -17.28 16.87
C ASN A 29 -6.75 -16.54 15.63
N GLU A 30 -6.46 -17.29 14.56
CA GLU A 30 -5.99 -16.73 13.28
C GLU A 30 -6.99 -16.96 12.16
N VAL A 31 -7.07 -15.97 11.27
CA VAL A 31 -7.72 -16.09 9.98
C VAL A 31 -6.69 -15.96 8.85
N MET A 32 -6.81 -16.82 7.86
CA MET A 32 -6.08 -16.75 6.61
C MET A 32 -7.08 -16.54 5.48
N ALA A 33 -6.75 -15.65 4.55
CA ALA A 33 -7.56 -15.44 3.35
C ALA A 33 -6.68 -15.45 2.10
N GLY A 34 -7.24 -15.95 1.01
CA GLY A 34 -6.55 -16.07 -0.25
C GLY A 34 -7.49 -16.17 -1.44
N ARG A 35 -6.89 -16.24 -2.62
CA ARG A 35 -7.56 -16.43 -3.90
C ARG A 35 -7.86 -17.89 -4.13
N ILE A 36 -8.86 -18.16 -4.98
CA ILE A 36 -9.15 -19.51 -5.50
C ILE A 36 -9.00 -19.55 -7.02
N PRO A 37 -8.69 -20.70 -7.62
CA PRO A 37 -8.72 -20.86 -9.05
C PRO A 37 -10.16 -20.83 -9.57
N ASP A 38 -10.38 -20.14 -10.68
CA ASP A 38 -11.63 -20.20 -11.45
C ASP A 38 -11.70 -21.49 -12.31
N SER A 39 -12.75 -21.63 -13.11
CA SER A 39 -12.98 -22.77 -14.00
C SER A 39 -11.86 -22.95 -15.06
N LEU A 40 -11.07 -21.92 -15.32
CA LEU A 40 -9.94 -21.93 -16.25
C LEU A 40 -8.59 -22.11 -15.53
N GLY A 41 -8.60 -22.30 -14.21
CA GLY A 41 -7.39 -22.44 -13.39
C GLY A 41 -6.69 -21.11 -13.07
N LYS A 42 -7.26 -19.97 -13.46
CA LYS A 42 -6.70 -18.64 -13.13
C LYS A 42 -7.14 -18.24 -11.72
N LEU A 43 -6.21 -17.76 -10.91
CA LEU A 43 -6.51 -17.25 -9.57
C LEU A 43 -7.42 -16.03 -9.64
N SER A 44 -8.55 -16.11 -8.97
CA SER A 44 -9.63 -15.10 -8.92
C SER A 44 -10.07 -14.85 -7.48
N GLN A 45 -11.04 -13.97 -7.29
CA GLN A 45 -11.60 -13.62 -5.98
C GLN A 45 -10.53 -13.15 -4.99
N TYR A 46 -9.91 -12.04 -5.34
CA TYR A 46 -8.91 -11.39 -4.48
C TYR A 46 -9.49 -11.08 -3.11
N PRO A 47 -8.72 -11.33 -2.03
CA PRO A 47 -9.12 -10.86 -0.73
C PRO A 47 -9.31 -9.35 -0.72
N ASN A 48 -10.36 -8.91 -0.02
CA ASN A 48 -10.59 -7.53 0.36
C ASN A 48 -10.68 -7.50 1.88
N PHE A 49 -9.75 -6.84 2.51
CA PHE A 49 -9.71 -6.68 3.97
C PHE A 49 -9.96 -5.22 4.31
N LYS A 50 -11.00 -4.98 5.08
CA LYS A 50 -11.38 -3.66 5.54
C LYS A 50 -11.43 -3.64 7.06
N GLN A 51 -10.82 -2.64 7.66
CA GLN A 51 -10.89 -2.37 9.10
C GLN A 51 -11.06 -0.87 9.34
N GLY A 52 -12.24 -0.47 9.79
CA GLY A 52 -12.60 0.94 9.90
C GLY A 52 -12.52 1.65 8.54
N GLN A 53 -11.64 2.65 8.42
CA GLN A 53 -11.41 3.40 7.17
C GLN A 53 -10.26 2.84 6.31
N ASN A 54 -9.55 1.83 6.81
CA ASN A 54 -8.44 1.23 6.09
C ASN A 54 -8.94 0.06 5.24
N GLU A 55 -8.68 0.11 3.96
CA GLU A 55 -9.00 -0.94 3.00
C GLU A 55 -7.76 -1.38 2.26
N VAL A 56 -7.59 -2.70 2.13
CA VAL A 56 -6.43 -3.32 1.48
C VAL A 56 -6.88 -4.50 0.64
N ASN A 57 -6.38 -4.57 -0.59
CA ASN A 57 -6.63 -5.64 -1.54
C ASN A 57 -5.35 -6.46 -1.77
N PRO A 58 -5.09 -7.52 -1.00
CA PRO A 58 -3.91 -8.36 -1.14
C PRO A 58 -4.15 -9.58 -2.03
N ASP A 59 -3.07 -10.29 -2.35
CA ASP A 59 -3.15 -11.65 -2.90
C ASP A 59 -3.54 -12.66 -1.83
N SER A 60 -2.99 -12.46 -0.62
CA SER A 60 -3.31 -13.26 0.55
C SER A 60 -2.98 -12.51 1.83
N LEU A 61 -3.61 -12.90 2.92
CA LEU A 61 -3.35 -12.33 4.24
C LEU A 61 -3.49 -13.37 5.34
N ARG A 62 -2.84 -13.09 6.46
CA ARG A 62 -3.02 -13.77 7.73
C ARG A 62 -3.22 -12.71 8.81
N TYR A 63 -4.24 -12.83 9.59
CA TYR A 63 -4.57 -11.92 10.68
C TYR A 63 -4.82 -12.71 11.97
N ASN A 64 -4.25 -12.24 13.07
CA ASN A 64 -4.42 -12.83 14.39
C ASN A 64 -5.32 -11.91 15.23
N PHE A 65 -6.44 -12.44 15.72
CA PHE A 65 -7.44 -11.67 16.46
C PHE A 65 -6.99 -11.24 17.85
N ASP A 66 -6.12 -12.02 18.52
CA ASP A 66 -5.65 -11.69 19.86
C ASP A 66 -4.62 -10.57 19.85
N THR A 67 -3.69 -10.64 18.89
CA THR A 67 -2.58 -9.67 18.80
C THR A 67 -2.89 -8.51 17.86
N GLN A 68 -3.96 -8.61 17.08
CA GLN A 68 -4.37 -7.68 16.02
C GLN A 68 -3.27 -7.41 14.97
N LYS A 69 -2.32 -8.35 14.86
CA LYS A 69 -1.24 -8.30 13.88
C LYS A 69 -1.65 -9.00 12.60
N ALA A 70 -1.16 -8.48 11.47
CA ALA A 70 -1.36 -9.10 10.17
C ALA A 70 -0.06 -9.23 9.38
N LEU A 71 -0.02 -10.27 8.56
CA LEU A 71 0.94 -10.44 7.49
C LEU A 71 0.15 -10.44 6.17
N ILE A 72 0.55 -9.60 5.25
CA ILE A 72 -0.19 -9.31 4.03
C ILE A 72 0.78 -9.39 2.85
N TRP A 73 0.41 -10.11 1.80
CA TRP A 73 1.24 -10.31 0.62
C TRP A 73 0.63 -9.65 -0.59
N ASN A 74 1.49 -8.95 -1.36
CA ASN A 74 1.14 -8.26 -2.60
C ASN A 74 -0.09 -7.35 -2.43
N SER A 75 -0.02 -6.48 -1.45
CA SER A 75 -1.13 -5.58 -1.10
C SER A 75 -1.16 -4.35 -2.00
N LYS A 76 -2.35 -3.98 -2.44
CA LYS A 76 -2.65 -2.68 -3.06
C LYS A 76 -3.54 -1.89 -2.10
N SER A 77 -3.19 -0.63 -1.85
CA SER A 77 -3.99 0.28 -1.02
C SER A 77 -3.82 1.71 -1.48
N GLU A 78 -4.84 2.52 -1.26
CA GLU A 78 -4.76 3.96 -1.44
C GLU A 78 -4.61 4.64 -0.09
N GLN A 79 -3.64 5.54 0.01
CA GLN A 79 -3.35 6.32 1.21
C GLN A 79 -3.22 7.79 0.87
N SER A 80 -4.26 8.57 1.17
CA SER A 80 -4.27 10.04 0.96
C SER A 80 -3.91 10.47 -0.47
N GLY A 81 -4.49 9.83 -1.47
CA GLY A 81 -4.24 10.11 -2.88
C GLY A 81 -2.94 9.53 -3.44
N MET A 82 -2.24 8.71 -2.64
CA MET A 82 -1.10 7.92 -3.10
C MET A 82 -1.49 6.46 -3.19
N ASN A 83 -1.20 5.84 -4.32
CA ASN A 83 -1.31 4.40 -4.48
C ASN A 83 -0.05 3.72 -3.93
N VAL A 84 -0.24 2.79 -3.00
CA VAL A 84 0.82 2.02 -2.35
C VAL A 84 0.65 0.55 -2.68
N PHE A 85 1.60 -0.01 -3.40
CA PHE A 85 1.75 -1.43 -3.59
C PHE A 85 2.89 -1.94 -2.71
N ALA A 86 2.70 -3.04 -2.00
CA ALA A 86 3.77 -3.65 -1.23
C ALA A 86 3.77 -5.16 -1.42
N SER A 87 4.95 -5.72 -1.74
CA SER A 87 5.10 -7.17 -1.86
C SER A 87 4.87 -7.86 -0.52
N TYR A 88 5.22 -7.19 0.56
CA TYR A 88 4.99 -7.68 1.91
C TYR A 88 4.69 -6.55 2.87
N THR A 89 3.58 -6.68 3.60
CA THR A 89 3.17 -5.73 4.63
C THR A 89 2.96 -6.47 5.95
N LYS A 90 3.58 -5.96 7.01
CA LYS A 90 3.33 -6.40 8.39
C LYS A 90 2.58 -5.30 9.12
N LYS A 91 1.35 -5.58 9.51
CA LYS A 91 0.61 -4.75 10.47
C LYS A 91 1.10 -5.09 11.88
N GLU A 92 1.68 -4.13 12.57
CA GLU A 92 2.10 -4.31 13.97
C GLU A 92 0.98 -3.92 14.95
N ASN A 93 0.23 -2.87 14.60
CA ASN A 93 -0.96 -2.39 15.27
C ASN A 93 -1.72 -1.45 14.31
N ASP A 94 -2.83 -0.85 14.76
CA ASP A 94 -3.66 0.03 13.92
C ASP A 94 -2.96 1.30 13.45
N SER A 95 -1.87 1.67 14.09
CA SER A 95 -1.13 2.90 13.80
C SER A 95 0.20 2.65 13.06
N VAL A 96 0.64 1.40 12.88
CA VAL A 96 1.97 1.10 12.33
C VAL A 96 1.95 -0.11 11.42
N TYR A 97 2.34 0.12 10.18
CA TYR A 97 2.54 -0.91 9.16
C TYR A 97 3.99 -0.85 8.65
N TYR A 98 4.63 -1.98 8.58
CA TYR A 98 5.96 -2.13 7.97
C TYR A 98 5.80 -2.68 6.56
N LEU A 99 6.42 -1.99 5.60
CA LEU A 99 6.38 -2.32 4.18
C LEU A 99 7.74 -2.84 3.74
N LYS A 100 7.73 -3.84 2.88
CA LYS A 100 8.92 -4.35 2.21
C LYS A 100 8.68 -4.45 0.72
N ASP A 101 9.65 -4.00 -0.08
CA ASP A 101 9.61 -3.95 -1.53
C ASP A 101 8.29 -3.31 -2.02
N ALA A 102 8.11 -2.05 -1.59
CA ALA A 102 6.92 -1.28 -1.93
C ALA A 102 7.17 -0.36 -3.13
N LYS A 103 6.11 -0.08 -3.87
CA LYS A 103 6.03 0.95 -4.91
C LYS A 103 5.01 1.98 -4.46
N VAL A 104 5.31 3.26 -4.62
CA VAL A 104 4.39 4.37 -4.30
C VAL A 104 4.30 5.29 -5.49
N THR A 105 3.10 5.63 -5.91
CA THR A 105 2.84 6.55 -7.01
C THR A 105 1.63 7.43 -6.73
N THR A 106 1.59 8.60 -7.35
CA THR A 106 0.41 9.48 -7.43
C THR A 106 -0.18 9.51 -8.84
N GLY A 107 0.36 8.71 -9.76
CA GLY A 107 0.04 8.71 -11.19
C GLY A 107 -1.09 7.77 -11.61
N GLY A 108 -2.00 7.39 -10.72
CA GLY A 108 -3.08 6.46 -11.04
C GLY A 108 -2.77 5.01 -10.65
N ASP A 109 -3.39 4.02 -11.30
CA ASP A 109 -3.21 2.61 -10.99
C ASP A 109 -1.78 2.13 -11.35
N PHE A 110 -1.25 1.16 -10.60
CA PHE A 110 0.10 0.60 -10.80
C PHE A 110 0.29 -0.08 -12.15
N ASP A 111 -0.78 -0.58 -12.75
CA ASP A 111 -0.72 -1.25 -14.05
C ASP A 111 -0.61 -0.26 -15.22
N THR A 112 -0.88 1.04 -14.97
CA THR A 112 -0.89 2.11 -15.98
C THR A 112 0.02 3.29 -15.64
N THR A 113 0.68 3.27 -14.46
CA THR A 113 1.52 4.40 -14.05
C THR A 113 2.87 4.37 -14.76
N ASP A 114 3.25 5.54 -15.31
CA ASP A 114 4.54 5.70 -15.95
C ASP A 114 5.69 5.92 -14.95
N TYR A 115 5.38 6.20 -13.69
CA TYR A 115 6.41 6.45 -12.68
C TYR A 115 5.99 5.99 -11.29
N TYR A 116 7.00 5.58 -10.51
CA TYR A 116 6.82 5.23 -9.10
C TYR A 116 8.13 5.37 -8.33
N PHE A 117 8.00 5.51 -7.03
CA PHE A 117 9.11 5.37 -6.09
C PHE A 117 9.16 3.94 -5.56
N ARG A 118 10.26 3.27 -5.78
CA ARG A 118 10.53 1.95 -5.20
C ARG A 118 11.18 2.09 -3.83
N ILE A 119 10.55 1.50 -2.83
CA ILE A 119 10.92 1.55 -1.42
C ILE A 119 11.34 0.14 -1.00
N ARG A 120 12.57 -0.04 -0.56
CA ARG A 120 13.01 -1.36 -0.06
C ARG A 120 12.40 -1.71 1.28
N LYS A 121 12.37 -0.75 2.21
CA LYS A 121 11.74 -0.89 3.52
C LYS A 121 11.11 0.44 3.89
N GLY A 122 9.89 0.38 4.42
CA GLY A 122 9.16 1.56 4.86
C GLY A 122 8.34 1.29 6.10
N LYS A 123 7.96 2.36 6.78
CA LYS A 123 7.00 2.38 7.86
C LYS A 123 5.88 3.33 7.48
N LEU A 124 4.69 2.80 7.34
CA LEU A 124 3.47 3.55 7.08
C LEU A 124 2.75 3.79 8.41
N VAL A 125 2.38 5.03 8.66
CA VAL A 125 1.48 5.46 9.73
C VAL A 125 0.23 5.99 9.04
N PRO A 126 -0.90 5.27 9.04
CA PRO A 126 -2.13 5.67 8.34
C PRO A 126 -2.58 7.07 8.75
N GLY A 127 -3.01 7.87 7.76
CA GLY A 127 -3.42 9.26 7.98
C GLY A 127 -2.30 10.22 8.43
N GLY A 128 -1.06 9.76 8.49
CA GLY A 128 0.07 10.54 8.95
C GLY A 128 1.22 10.62 7.96
N LYS A 129 1.96 9.54 7.79
CA LYS A 129 3.21 9.57 7.04
C LYS A 129 3.69 8.20 6.59
N ILE A 130 4.49 8.20 5.51
CA ILE A 130 5.32 7.06 5.12
C ILE A 130 6.78 7.47 5.32
N VAL A 131 7.49 6.77 6.18
CA VAL A 131 8.93 6.93 6.39
C VAL A 131 9.63 5.76 5.72
N THR A 132 10.58 6.05 4.85
CA THR A 132 11.24 5.03 4.06
C THR A 132 12.74 5.03 4.29
N GLY A 133 13.35 3.86 4.10
CA GLY A 133 14.79 3.76 3.87
C GLY A 133 15.11 4.12 2.42
N PHE A 134 16.09 3.45 1.85
CA PHE A 134 16.56 3.71 0.50
C PHE A 134 15.41 3.61 -0.52
N THR A 135 15.25 4.67 -1.30
CA THR A 135 14.15 4.89 -2.23
C THR A 135 14.69 5.38 -3.57
N ASN A 136 14.30 4.73 -4.65
CA ASN A 136 14.64 5.14 -6.02
C ASN A 136 13.39 5.51 -6.80
N MET A 137 13.49 6.50 -7.66
CA MET A 137 12.47 6.81 -8.65
C MET A 137 12.67 5.99 -9.92
N TYR A 138 11.58 5.45 -10.43
CA TYR A 138 11.51 4.71 -11.69
C TYR A 138 10.54 5.42 -12.64
N ILE A 139 10.89 5.45 -13.93
CA ILE A 139 10.03 5.92 -15.03
C ILE A 139 10.02 4.82 -16.08
N ALA A 140 8.81 4.37 -16.46
CA ALA A 140 8.63 3.24 -17.40
C ALA A 140 9.50 2.01 -17.03
N ASP A 141 9.51 1.66 -15.73
CA ASP A 141 10.32 0.59 -15.14
C ASP A 141 11.85 0.75 -15.25
N VAL A 142 12.33 1.91 -15.74
CA VAL A 142 13.76 2.23 -15.81
C VAL A 142 14.16 3.05 -14.57
N PRO A 143 15.20 2.62 -13.82
CA PRO A 143 15.68 3.38 -12.68
C PRO A 143 16.28 4.71 -13.13
N THR A 144 15.86 5.79 -12.47
CA THR A 144 16.44 7.12 -12.68
C THR A 144 17.61 7.35 -11.70
N PRO A 145 18.46 8.36 -11.91
CA PRO A 145 19.48 8.76 -10.94
C PRO A 145 18.91 9.42 -9.67
N ILE A 146 17.58 9.61 -9.60
CA ILE A 146 16.91 10.16 -8.42
C ILE A 146 16.79 9.06 -7.37
N ALA A 147 17.68 9.09 -6.40
CA ALA A 147 17.71 8.15 -5.28
C ALA A 147 17.89 8.91 -3.97
N LEU A 148 17.13 8.46 -2.95
CA LEU A 148 17.14 9.03 -1.62
C LEU A 148 17.57 7.95 -0.63
N PRO A 149 18.54 8.19 0.26
CA PRO A 149 18.93 7.24 1.29
C PRO A 149 17.81 6.99 2.31
N PHE A 150 16.97 7.99 2.50
CA PHE A 150 15.72 7.94 3.25
C PHE A 150 14.75 8.99 2.67
N ALA A 151 13.45 8.75 2.81
CA ALA A 151 12.45 9.73 2.42
C ALA A 151 11.30 9.76 3.44
N TYR A 152 10.64 10.90 3.48
CA TYR A 152 9.46 11.15 4.29
C TYR A 152 8.36 11.66 3.37
N PHE A 153 7.29 10.87 3.24
CA PHE A 153 6.12 11.22 2.46
C PHE A 153 4.96 11.52 3.42
N PRO A 154 4.52 12.78 3.52
CA PRO A 154 3.35 13.12 4.32
C PRO A 154 2.10 12.48 3.70
N SER A 155 1.32 11.81 4.52
CA SER A 155 0.07 11.13 4.15
C SER A 155 -1.15 11.89 4.70
N SER A 156 -1.02 13.17 5.04
CA SER A 156 -2.12 14.00 5.52
C SER A 156 -2.28 15.22 4.63
N GLN A 157 -3.53 15.70 4.50
CA GLN A 157 -3.85 16.95 3.79
C GLN A 157 -3.41 18.21 4.56
N LYS A 158 -2.88 18.05 5.78
CA LYS A 158 -2.33 19.18 6.54
C LYS A 158 -0.95 19.53 5.99
N GLN A 159 -0.65 20.82 5.90
CA GLN A 159 0.67 21.33 5.52
C GLN A 159 1.72 20.80 6.51
N GLN A 160 2.47 19.79 6.09
CA GLN A 160 3.56 19.18 6.86
C GLN A 160 4.83 19.21 6.03
N SER A 161 5.97 19.38 6.70
CA SER A 161 7.26 19.26 6.03
C SER A 161 7.41 17.88 5.40
N GLY A 162 7.89 17.81 4.18
CA GLY A 162 8.13 16.54 3.52
C GLY A 162 8.52 16.67 2.06
N PHE A 163 8.80 15.53 1.45
CA PHE A 163 9.10 15.45 0.03
C PHE A 163 7.80 15.54 -0.77
N LEU A 164 7.77 16.49 -1.71
CA LEU A 164 6.68 16.63 -2.66
C LEU A 164 6.93 15.71 -3.86
N PHE A 165 5.96 14.88 -4.17
CA PHE A 165 6.02 14.04 -5.36
C PHE A 165 6.05 14.91 -6.61
N PRO A 166 7.01 14.71 -7.51
CA PRO A 166 7.00 15.35 -8.80
C PRO A 166 5.83 14.83 -9.64
N THR A 167 5.21 15.72 -10.39
CA THR A 167 4.29 15.36 -11.44
C THR A 167 5.07 15.17 -12.73
N ILE A 168 4.90 14.03 -13.38
CA ILE A 168 5.48 13.74 -14.68
C ILE A 168 4.40 13.92 -15.73
N GLY A 169 4.74 14.62 -16.77
CA GLY A 169 3.86 14.79 -17.94
C GLY A 169 4.66 14.70 -19.23
N GLU A 170 3.95 14.50 -20.34
CA GLU A 170 4.49 14.50 -21.68
C GLU A 170 3.90 15.68 -22.46
N SER A 171 4.73 16.35 -23.25
CA SER A 171 4.34 17.42 -24.14
C SER A 171 4.89 17.15 -25.52
N ASN A 172 4.06 17.26 -26.55
CA ASN A 172 4.45 17.05 -27.95
C ASN A 172 5.63 17.92 -28.40
N ASN A 173 5.84 19.08 -27.75
CA ASN A 173 6.90 20.03 -28.12
C ASN A 173 8.14 19.92 -27.26
N ARG A 174 8.06 19.34 -26.06
CA ARG A 174 9.16 19.32 -25.06
C ARG A 174 9.54 17.91 -24.60
N GLY A 175 8.81 16.87 -25.02
CA GLY A 175 8.98 15.52 -24.50
C GLY A 175 8.50 15.39 -23.06
N TYR A 176 9.12 14.51 -22.31
CA TYR A 176 8.81 14.30 -20.88
C TYR A 176 9.29 15.48 -20.05
N TYR A 177 8.43 15.93 -19.14
CA TYR A 177 8.80 16.96 -18.15
C TYR A 177 8.44 16.51 -16.73
N LEU A 178 9.19 17.02 -15.77
CA LEU A 178 9.00 16.77 -14.34
C LEU A 178 8.81 18.11 -13.65
N GLN A 179 7.71 18.29 -12.95
CA GLN A 179 7.38 19.54 -12.25
C GLN A 179 6.82 19.26 -10.85
N ASN A 180 6.75 20.30 -10.01
CA ASN A 180 6.22 20.26 -8.65
C ASN A 180 6.95 19.32 -7.69
N GLY A 181 8.13 18.81 -8.06
CA GLY A 181 8.98 18.03 -7.16
C GLY A 181 9.80 18.94 -6.25
N GLY A 182 10.03 18.51 -5.02
CA GLY A 182 10.85 19.26 -4.08
C GLY A 182 10.67 18.82 -2.63
N TYR A 183 11.21 19.61 -1.72
CA TYR A 183 11.00 19.43 -0.30
C TYR A 183 10.26 20.66 0.26
N TYR A 184 9.11 20.42 0.86
CA TYR A 184 8.34 21.48 1.52
C TYR A 184 8.75 21.57 2.99
N LEU A 185 9.13 22.76 3.43
CA LEU A 185 9.47 23.06 4.82
C LEU A 185 8.72 24.34 5.23
N PRO A 186 7.60 24.25 5.93
CA PRO A 186 6.97 25.42 6.50
C PRO A 186 7.84 25.99 7.62
N ILE A 187 8.27 27.26 7.49
CA ILE A 187 9.13 27.93 8.47
C ILE A 187 8.27 28.76 9.44
N SER A 188 7.11 29.20 9.01
CA SER A 188 6.12 29.88 9.85
C SER A 188 4.75 29.88 9.20
N ASP A 189 3.70 30.13 10.01
CA ASP A 189 2.32 30.27 9.52
C ASP A 189 2.05 31.60 8.77
N PHE A 190 3.07 32.44 8.60
CA PHE A 190 2.98 33.78 8.02
C PHE A 190 3.77 33.97 6.71
N ILE A 191 4.16 32.90 6.04
CA ILE A 191 4.78 32.97 4.71
C ILE A 191 4.00 32.07 3.76
#